data_640a07bd617c81e6d3b0e6e2909d3350
#
_entry.id   640a07bd617c81e6d3b0e6e2909d3350
#
_cell.length_a   1.000
_cell.length_b   1.000
_cell.length_c   1.000
_cell.angle_alpha   90.00
_cell.angle_beta   90.00
_cell.angle_gamma   90.00
#
_symmetry.space_group_name_H-M   'P 1'
#
loop_
_entity.id
_entity.type
_entity.pdbx_description
1 polymer ?
#
loop_
_entity_poly.entity_id
_entity_poly.type
_entity_poly.pdbx_seq_one_letter_code
_entity_poly.pdbx_strand_id
1 'polypeptide(L)'
;MGTAILLFPTKTYAQDKFTVNGKADFVSDYIWRGADQNSGFSIQPSLTLGYAGFSINVWGSQTLSRWNVEIPSKEFDINLSYSSNNFSVTVSDYWWSGVNRPYGHYKDSHFFEGTLTYCFGKSFPLTLSWSTMFAGADKNEEGKLQGSTYINASYQISLPADITLTPAIGFTPWKGYYHNKAAFTDISLKAGKDIKITDNFSIPLFVQAIVAPIYDRTYLVTGFSLGF
;
A
#
# COMPACT_ATOMS: atom_id res chain seq x y z
N MET A 1 5.74 -2.44 0.33
CA MET A 1 4.32 -2.50 0.14
C MET A 1 3.71 -1.43 1.01
N GLY A 2 3.44 -0.26 0.44
CA GLY A 2 2.37 0.51 1.01
C GLY A 2 1.19 -0.44 0.93
N THR A 3 1.01 -1.26 1.97
CA THR A 3 -0.19 -2.05 2.11
C THR A 3 -1.27 -0.98 2.20
N ALA A 4 -1.93 -0.66 1.08
CA ALA A 4 -3.26 -0.14 1.21
C ALA A 4 -3.90 -1.11 2.19
N ILE A 5 -4.10 -0.66 3.43
CA ILE A 5 -4.84 -1.42 4.41
C ILE A 5 -6.20 -1.52 3.74
N LEU A 6 -6.44 -2.65 3.07
CA LEU A 6 -7.77 -3.06 2.73
C LEU A 6 -8.43 -3.32 4.09
N LEU A 7 -8.86 -2.25 4.74
CA LEU A 7 -9.89 -2.32 5.75
C LEU A 7 -11.07 -2.92 5.02
N PHE A 8 -11.20 -4.26 5.10
CA PHE A 8 -12.41 -4.90 4.62
C PHE A 8 -13.55 -4.17 5.30
N PRO A 9 -14.48 -3.57 4.55
CA PRO A 9 -15.66 -3.02 5.16
C PRO A 9 -16.42 -4.20 5.76
N THR A 10 -16.19 -4.49 7.04
CA THR A 10 -17.24 -5.16 7.79
C THR A 10 -18.47 -4.31 7.57
N LYS A 11 -19.64 -4.90 7.30
CA LYS A 11 -20.92 -4.18 7.25
C LYS A 11 -21.03 -3.35 8.53
N THR A 12 -20.51 -2.17 8.51
CA THR A 12 -20.71 -1.16 9.52
C THR A 12 -21.78 -0.26 8.92
N TYR A 13 -23.01 -0.40 9.38
CA TYR A 13 -23.86 0.77 9.55
C TYR A 13 -22.92 1.84 10.10
N ALA A 14 -22.93 3.05 9.53
CA ALA A 14 -22.10 4.13 10.00
C ALA A 14 -22.25 4.21 11.53
N GLN A 15 -21.28 3.60 12.24
CA GLN A 15 -21.21 3.77 13.67
C GLN A 15 -20.60 5.15 13.84
N ASP A 16 -21.37 6.08 14.41
CA ASP A 16 -20.89 7.39 14.88
C ASP A 16 -19.84 7.21 16.00
N LYS A 17 -18.94 6.25 15.83
CA LYS A 17 -17.95 5.88 16.82
C LYS A 17 -16.58 6.26 16.30
N PHE A 18 -15.91 7.08 17.08
CA PHE A 18 -14.51 7.41 16.84
C PHE A 18 -13.62 6.17 17.04
N THR A 19 -12.73 5.91 16.09
CA THR A 19 -11.78 4.79 16.14
C THR A 19 -10.35 5.30 16.04
N VAL A 20 -9.45 4.66 16.77
CA VAL A 20 -8.00 4.87 16.70
C VAL A 20 -7.36 3.51 16.48
N ASN A 21 -6.49 3.40 15.48
CA ASN A 21 -5.73 2.19 15.21
C ASN A 21 -4.28 2.58 14.92
N GLY A 22 -3.36 2.04 15.71
CA GLY A 22 -1.93 2.23 15.54
C GLY A 22 -1.24 0.91 15.27
N LYS A 23 -0.31 0.88 14.31
CA LYS A 23 0.51 -0.29 14.04
C LYS A 23 1.90 0.07 13.51
N ALA A 24 2.81 -0.89 13.62
CA ALA A 24 4.10 -0.87 12.93
C ALA A 24 4.30 -2.21 12.23
N ASP A 25 4.54 -2.18 10.93
CA ASP A 25 4.92 -3.35 10.14
C ASP A 25 6.47 -3.41 10.09
N PHE A 26 7.02 -4.61 10.30
CA PHE A 26 8.44 -4.92 10.16
C PHE A 26 8.59 -5.82 8.96
N VAL A 27 9.28 -5.36 7.92
CA VAL A 27 9.36 -6.03 6.63
C VAL A 27 10.80 -6.24 6.20
N SER A 28 11.08 -7.40 5.58
CA SER A 28 12.41 -7.72 5.08
C SER A 28 12.84 -6.83 3.92
N ASP A 29 11.85 -6.30 3.18
CA ASP A 29 12.07 -5.38 2.07
C ASP A 29 10.78 -4.60 1.76
N TYR A 30 10.90 -3.42 1.14
CA TYR A 30 9.77 -2.60 0.73
C TYR A 30 9.64 -2.57 -0.79
N ILE A 31 8.69 -3.34 -1.32
CA ILE A 31 8.35 -3.38 -2.75
C ILE A 31 7.00 -2.69 -2.97
N TRP A 32 6.98 -1.60 -3.72
CA TRP A 32 5.77 -0.85 -4.04
C TRP A 32 5.40 -0.99 -5.51
N ARG A 33 4.25 -1.63 -5.80
CA ARG A 33 3.72 -1.85 -7.17
C ARG A 33 4.78 -2.48 -8.11
N GLY A 34 5.53 -3.46 -7.60
CA GLY A 34 6.62 -4.13 -8.29
C GLY A 34 7.97 -3.39 -8.24
N ALA A 35 8.01 -2.14 -7.83
CA ALA A 35 9.23 -1.36 -7.68
C ALA A 35 9.87 -1.59 -6.31
N ASP A 36 11.13 -2.01 -6.29
CA ASP A 36 11.96 -2.01 -5.10
C ASP A 36 12.28 -0.57 -4.69
N GLN A 37 11.93 -0.21 -3.46
CA GLN A 37 12.19 1.12 -2.91
C GLN A 37 13.62 1.27 -2.39
N ASN A 38 14.53 0.36 -2.78
CA ASN A 38 15.92 0.29 -2.33
C ASN A 38 16.03 0.29 -0.80
N SER A 39 15.19 -0.50 -0.17
CA SER A 39 15.03 -0.43 1.27
C SER A 39 15.81 -1.52 2.01
N GLY A 40 15.55 -2.78 1.78
CA GLY A 40 15.92 -3.85 2.71
C GLY A 40 15.06 -3.77 3.98
N PHE A 41 15.57 -4.28 5.10
CA PHE A 41 14.76 -4.33 6.34
C PHE A 41 14.29 -2.96 6.78
N SER A 42 12.97 -2.82 6.89
CA SER A 42 12.30 -1.55 7.15
C SER A 42 11.23 -1.65 8.23
N ILE A 43 11.04 -0.55 8.95
CA ILE A 43 9.90 -0.35 9.85
C ILE A 43 8.91 0.61 9.20
N GLN A 44 7.61 0.25 9.27
CA GLN A 44 6.53 0.99 8.62
C GLN A 44 5.40 1.30 9.62
N PRO A 45 5.57 2.36 10.43
CA PRO A 45 4.55 2.80 11.38
C PRO A 45 3.36 3.41 10.67
N SER A 46 2.16 3.25 11.26
CA SER A 46 0.95 3.94 10.82
C SER A 46 0.02 4.25 11.98
N LEU A 47 -0.73 5.33 11.84
CA LEU A 47 -1.81 5.73 12.73
C LEU A 47 -3.04 6.10 11.91
N THR A 48 -4.17 5.50 12.23
CA THR A 48 -5.45 5.77 11.58
C THR A 48 -6.46 6.27 12.58
N LEU A 49 -7.09 7.40 12.29
CA LEU A 49 -8.23 7.94 13.01
C LEU A 49 -9.46 7.83 12.11
N GLY A 50 -10.56 7.29 12.64
CA GLY A 50 -11.78 7.08 11.85
C GLY A 50 -13.03 7.60 12.56
N TYR A 51 -13.99 8.13 11.78
CA TYR A 51 -15.30 8.54 12.24
C TYR A 51 -16.32 8.54 11.09
N ALA A 52 -17.49 7.92 11.28
CA ALA A 52 -18.62 7.97 10.35
C ALA A 52 -18.27 7.67 8.89
N GLY A 53 -17.42 6.67 8.64
CA GLY A 53 -16.97 6.29 7.30
C GLY A 53 -15.76 7.08 6.79
N PHE A 54 -15.43 8.23 7.39
CA PHE A 54 -14.19 8.96 7.10
C PHE A 54 -13.02 8.39 7.88
N SER A 55 -11.83 8.47 7.31
CA SER A 55 -10.59 8.19 8.03
C SER A 55 -9.45 9.05 7.53
N ILE A 56 -8.57 9.41 8.43
CA ILE A 56 -7.26 9.94 8.14
C ILE A 56 -6.21 8.93 8.61
N ASN A 57 -5.29 8.60 7.74
CA ASN A 57 -4.17 7.72 8.04
C ASN A 57 -2.86 8.45 7.77
N VAL A 58 -1.93 8.35 8.70
CA VAL A 58 -0.53 8.74 8.52
C VAL A 58 0.28 7.47 8.52
N TRP A 59 1.10 7.31 7.50
CA TRP A 59 1.96 6.15 7.32
C TRP A 59 3.38 6.61 6.98
N GLY A 60 4.35 5.81 7.32
CA GLY A 60 5.72 6.06 6.91
C GLY A 60 6.50 4.77 6.74
N SER A 61 7.65 4.87 6.07
CA SER A 61 8.62 3.79 5.94
C SER A 61 10.01 4.32 6.21
N GLN A 62 10.76 3.62 7.05
CA GLN A 62 12.15 3.90 7.33
C GLN A 62 12.98 2.63 7.18
N THR A 63 13.93 2.67 6.27
CA THR A 63 14.95 1.62 6.15
C THR A 63 15.84 1.59 7.39
N LEU A 64 16.03 0.43 7.98
CA LEU A 64 16.91 0.20 9.14
C LEU A 64 18.23 -0.43 8.76
N SER A 65 18.31 -1.18 7.68
CA SER A 65 19.56 -1.76 7.16
C SER A 65 20.27 -0.77 6.25
N ARG A 66 21.60 -0.71 6.37
CA ARG A 66 22.46 0.15 5.53
C ARG A 66 23.32 -0.64 4.55
N TRP A 67 23.11 -1.93 4.42
CA TRP A 67 23.94 -2.74 3.54
C TRP A 67 23.62 -2.46 2.07
N ASN A 68 24.62 -1.93 1.35
CA ASN A 68 24.59 -1.58 -0.07
C ASN A 68 23.58 -0.48 -0.48
N VAL A 69 23.12 0.37 0.45
CA VAL A 69 22.25 1.49 0.16
C VAL A 69 22.98 2.80 0.50
N GLU A 70 23.29 3.60 -0.51
CA GLU A 70 23.98 4.88 -0.34
C GLU A 70 23.11 5.89 0.42
N ILE A 71 21.79 5.88 0.19
CA ILE A 71 20.81 6.76 0.86
C ILE A 71 19.65 5.89 1.33
N PRO A 72 19.44 5.75 2.68
CA PRO A 72 18.29 5.02 3.20
C PRO A 72 16.97 5.63 2.70
N SER A 73 16.11 4.78 2.14
CA SER A 73 14.79 5.22 1.71
C SER A 73 13.93 5.60 2.91
N LYS A 74 13.26 6.75 2.80
CA LYS A 74 12.22 7.22 3.73
C LYS A 74 11.01 7.60 2.93
N GLU A 75 9.86 7.25 3.46
CA GLU A 75 8.58 7.64 2.90
C GLU A 75 7.66 8.14 4.00
N PHE A 76 6.84 9.13 3.68
CA PHE A 76 5.82 9.64 4.57
C PHE A 76 4.58 9.98 3.78
N ASP A 77 3.46 9.36 4.15
CA ASP A 77 2.19 9.48 3.45
C ASP A 77 1.09 9.98 4.36
N ILE A 78 0.20 10.78 3.80
CA ILE A 78 -1.07 11.16 4.42
C ILE A 78 -2.20 10.70 3.51
N ASN A 79 -3.13 9.92 4.06
CA ASN A 79 -4.25 9.36 3.32
C ASN A 79 -5.55 9.84 3.96
N LEU A 80 -6.43 10.43 3.16
CA LEU A 80 -7.80 10.79 3.54
C LEU A 80 -8.77 9.89 2.78
N SER A 81 -9.59 9.13 3.51
CA SER A 81 -10.50 8.16 2.90
C SER A 81 -11.93 8.34 3.36
N TYR A 82 -12.86 7.99 2.49
CA TYR A 82 -14.26 7.76 2.82
C TYR A 82 -14.68 6.38 2.32
N SER A 83 -15.31 5.61 3.21
CA SER A 83 -15.79 4.25 2.90
C SER A 83 -17.28 4.14 3.21
N SER A 84 -18.03 3.55 2.29
CA SER A 84 -19.45 3.25 2.44
C SER A 84 -19.76 1.93 1.76
N ASN A 85 -20.36 1.00 2.50
CA ASN A 85 -20.63 -0.36 2.02
C ASN A 85 -19.36 -1.04 1.48
N ASN A 86 -19.39 -1.37 0.17
CA ASN A 86 -18.31 -2.07 -0.53
C ASN A 86 -17.37 -1.13 -1.28
N PHE A 87 -17.57 0.17 -1.18
CA PHE A 87 -16.86 1.18 -1.96
C PHE A 87 -16.03 2.09 -1.05
N SER A 88 -14.85 2.46 -1.49
CA SER A 88 -14.05 3.51 -0.85
C SER A 88 -13.37 4.42 -1.85
N VAL A 89 -13.19 5.66 -1.44
CA VAL A 89 -12.41 6.68 -2.13
C VAL A 89 -11.29 7.12 -1.20
N THR A 90 -10.08 7.20 -1.71
CA THR A 90 -8.92 7.70 -0.97
C THR A 90 -8.20 8.76 -1.77
N VAL A 91 -7.80 9.83 -1.11
CA VAL A 91 -6.82 10.80 -1.61
C VAL A 91 -5.54 10.64 -0.79
N SER A 92 -4.43 10.41 -1.46
CA SER A 92 -3.12 10.17 -0.86
C SER A 92 -2.15 11.28 -1.25
N ASP A 93 -1.35 11.69 -0.30
CA ASP A 93 -0.15 12.50 -0.49
C ASP A 93 1.05 11.60 -0.17
N TYR A 94 1.87 11.30 -1.17
CA TYR A 94 3.09 10.50 -1.05
C TYR A 94 4.31 11.39 -1.10
N TRP A 95 5.22 11.22 -0.15
CA TRP A 95 6.52 11.83 -0.18
C TRP A 95 7.63 10.80 0.01
N TRP A 96 8.52 10.70 -0.99
CA TRP A 96 9.73 9.89 -0.92
C TRP A 96 10.94 10.78 -0.74
N SER A 97 11.79 10.46 0.24
CA SER A 97 13.05 11.13 0.45
C SER A 97 14.00 10.92 -0.73
N GLY A 98 14.84 11.89 -1.01
CA GLY A 98 15.85 11.80 -2.08
C GLY A 98 16.63 13.10 -2.18
N VAL A 99 17.67 13.07 -3.02
CA VAL A 99 18.43 14.26 -3.35
C VAL A 99 17.49 15.27 -4.02
N ASN A 100 17.48 16.51 -3.52
CA ASN A 100 16.61 17.60 -4.01
C ASN A 100 15.09 17.34 -3.88
N ARG A 101 14.68 16.50 -2.91
CA ARG A 101 13.26 16.25 -2.61
C ARG A 101 12.92 16.59 -1.15
N PRO A 102 13.03 17.88 -0.74
CA PRO A 102 12.66 18.26 0.62
C PRO A 102 11.14 18.14 0.83
N TYR A 103 10.73 17.74 2.02
CA TYR A 103 9.32 17.52 2.38
C TYR A 103 8.42 18.73 2.10
N GLY A 104 8.89 19.95 2.30
CA GLY A 104 8.08 21.16 2.12
C GLY A 104 7.83 21.59 0.65
N HIS A 105 8.37 20.88 -0.34
CA HIS A 105 8.22 21.22 -1.76
C HIS A 105 7.13 20.38 -2.43
N TYR A 106 5.87 20.65 -2.09
CA TYR A 106 4.70 19.87 -2.53
C TYR A 106 4.54 19.76 -4.05
N LYS A 107 4.97 20.76 -4.82
CA LYS A 107 4.85 20.78 -6.27
C LYS A 107 5.74 19.76 -6.98
N ASP A 108 6.94 19.49 -6.41
CA ASP A 108 8.00 18.76 -7.12
C ASP A 108 8.56 17.57 -6.32
N SER A 109 8.13 17.40 -5.05
CA SER A 109 8.57 16.32 -4.16
C SER A 109 7.44 15.40 -3.73
N HIS A 110 6.19 15.83 -3.83
CA HIS A 110 5.01 15.07 -3.44
C HIS A 110 4.25 14.57 -4.66
N PHE A 111 3.59 13.42 -4.51
CA PHE A 111 2.69 12.85 -5.51
C PHE A 111 1.29 12.74 -4.90
N PHE A 112 0.31 13.33 -5.55
CA PHE A 112 -1.08 13.25 -5.10
C PHE A 112 -1.84 12.25 -5.96
N GLU A 113 -2.43 11.25 -5.30
CA GLU A 113 -3.14 10.16 -5.95
C GLU A 113 -4.58 10.06 -5.45
N GLY A 114 -5.50 9.86 -6.38
CA GLY A 114 -6.88 9.47 -6.09
C GLY A 114 -7.05 7.97 -6.35
N THR A 115 -7.60 7.24 -5.37
CA THR A 115 -7.88 5.80 -5.48
C THR A 115 -9.36 5.52 -5.27
N LEU A 116 -9.95 4.74 -6.19
CA LEU A 116 -11.25 4.13 -6.05
C LEU A 116 -11.06 2.64 -5.77
N THR A 117 -11.75 2.10 -4.75
CA THR A 117 -11.70 0.67 -4.42
C THR A 117 -13.12 0.12 -4.30
N TYR A 118 -13.33 -1.07 -4.85
CA TYR A 118 -14.56 -1.84 -4.71
C TYR A 118 -14.27 -3.26 -4.24
N CYS A 119 -14.90 -3.67 -3.14
CA CYS A 119 -14.81 -5.00 -2.56
C CYS A 119 -16.12 -5.73 -2.83
N PHE A 120 -16.09 -6.84 -3.56
CA PHE A 120 -17.30 -7.60 -3.91
C PHE A 120 -17.97 -8.31 -2.71
N GLY A 121 -17.27 -8.36 -1.58
CA GLY A 121 -17.79 -8.90 -0.33
C GLY A 121 -17.39 -10.34 -0.05
N LYS A 122 -17.91 -10.88 1.06
CA LYS A 122 -17.45 -12.19 1.59
C LYS A 122 -17.73 -13.38 0.69
N SER A 123 -18.83 -13.35 -0.07
CA SER A 123 -19.21 -14.45 -0.96
C SER A 123 -18.34 -14.53 -2.21
N PHE A 124 -17.74 -13.43 -2.60
CA PHE A 124 -16.80 -13.32 -3.70
C PHE A 124 -15.73 -12.30 -3.30
N PRO A 125 -14.69 -12.74 -2.57
CA PRO A 125 -13.72 -11.84 -1.93
C PRO A 125 -12.69 -11.27 -2.92
N LEU A 126 -13.18 -10.75 -4.04
CA LEU A 126 -12.43 -9.96 -5.01
C LEU A 126 -12.43 -8.50 -4.58
N THR A 127 -11.28 -7.86 -4.67
CA THR A 127 -11.11 -6.42 -4.53
C THR A 127 -10.47 -5.86 -5.78
N LEU A 128 -11.07 -4.80 -6.32
CA LEU A 128 -10.52 -4.02 -7.44
C LEU A 128 -10.21 -2.62 -6.96
N SER A 129 -9.07 -2.08 -7.38
CA SER A 129 -8.73 -0.69 -7.17
C SER A 129 -8.21 -0.02 -8.44
N TRP A 130 -8.51 1.28 -8.56
CA TRP A 130 -8.05 2.16 -9.61
C TRP A 130 -7.44 3.39 -8.96
N SER A 131 -6.15 3.59 -9.16
CA SER A 131 -5.37 4.68 -8.60
C SER A 131 -4.80 5.55 -9.70
N THR A 132 -4.96 6.87 -9.61
CA THR A 132 -4.41 7.81 -10.61
C THR A 132 -3.77 9.00 -9.91
N MET A 133 -2.52 9.28 -10.25
CA MET A 133 -1.83 10.48 -9.81
C MET A 133 -2.40 11.69 -10.55
N PHE A 134 -2.84 12.71 -9.81
CA PHE A 134 -3.54 13.87 -10.39
C PHE A 134 -2.84 15.21 -10.13
N ALA A 135 -1.79 15.23 -9.32
CA ALA A 135 -1.02 16.44 -9.03
C ALA A 135 0.38 16.11 -8.48
N GLY A 136 1.20 17.15 -8.31
CA GLY A 136 2.54 17.07 -7.72
C GLY A 136 3.62 16.73 -8.73
N ALA A 137 4.49 15.79 -8.39
CA ALA A 137 5.70 15.46 -9.11
C ALA A 137 5.50 14.45 -10.26
N ASP A 138 4.28 13.96 -10.50
CA ASP A 138 3.95 13.07 -11.62
C ASP A 138 3.96 13.81 -12.96
N LYS A 139 5.16 14.23 -13.41
CA LYS A 139 5.36 15.06 -14.61
C LYS A 139 6.26 14.35 -15.61
N ASN A 140 5.98 14.60 -16.90
CA ASN A 140 6.86 14.21 -18.00
C ASN A 140 8.03 15.21 -18.15
N GLU A 141 8.91 14.95 -19.11
CA GLU A 141 10.07 15.80 -19.42
C GLU A 141 9.70 17.25 -19.80
N GLU A 142 8.47 17.48 -20.29
CA GLU A 142 7.94 18.81 -20.61
C GLU A 142 7.29 19.49 -19.39
N GLY A 143 7.33 18.87 -18.19
CA GLY A 143 6.70 19.39 -16.98
C GLY A 143 5.18 19.24 -16.93
N LYS A 144 4.58 18.47 -17.88
CA LYS A 144 3.14 18.20 -17.92
C LYS A 144 2.80 17.00 -17.04
N LEU A 145 1.67 17.06 -16.35
CA LEU A 145 1.12 15.94 -15.58
C LEU A 145 0.90 14.72 -16.47
N GLN A 146 1.34 13.54 -16.03
CA GLN A 146 1.21 12.29 -16.77
C GLN A 146 -0.11 11.56 -16.49
N GLY A 147 -0.68 11.73 -15.31
CA GLY A 147 -1.84 10.98 -14.86
C GLY A 147 -1.52 9.50 -14.69
N SER A 148 -0.37 9.21 -14.11
CA SER A 148 0.12 7.84 -13.93
C SER A 148 -0.87 7.01 -13.15
N THR A 149 -1.27 5.87 -13.74
CA THR A 149 -2.38 5.07 -13.24
C THR A 149 -1.92 3.65 -12.94
N TYR A 150 -2.42 3.13 -11.81
CA TYR A 150 -2.23 1.75 -11.38
C TYR A 150 -3.57 1.12 -11.06
N ILE A 151 -3.81 -0.05 -11.63
CA ILE A 151 -5.00 -0.87 -11.41
C ILE A 151 -4.57 -2.14 -10.70
N ASN A 152 -5.27 -2.52 -9.66
CA ASN A 152 -4.99 -3.75 -8.93
C ASN A 152 -6.25 -4.60 -8.78
N ALA A 153 -6.08 -5.91 -8.94
CA ALA A 153 -7.07 -6.90 -8.57
C ALA A 153 -6.44 -7.88 -7.57
N SER A 154 -7.14 -8.15 -6.46
CA SER A 154 -6.71 -9.13 -5.46
C SER A 154 -7.88 -9.99 -5.01
N TYR A 155 -7.61 -11.25 -4.68
CA TYR A 155 -8.62 -12.21 -4.26
C TYR A 155 -8.19 -12.88 -2.96
N GLN A 156 -9.01 -12.82 -1.92
CA GLN A 156 -8.69 -13.39 -0.62
C GLN A 156 -9.25 -14.81 -0.48
N ILE A 157 -8.37 -15.76 -0.15
CA ILE A 157 -8.71 -17.18 0.07
C ILE A 157 -8.42 -17.52 1.52
N SER A 158 -9.43 -17.93 2.26
CA SER A 158 -9.24 -18.43 3.63
C SER A 158 -9.01 -19.94 3.59
N LEU A 159 -7.92 -20.39 4.19
CA LEU A 159 -7.53 -21.79 4.29
C LEU A 159 -7.68 -22.28 5.75
N PRO A 160 -7.67 -23.61 5.98
CA PRO A 160 -7.57 -24.18 7.33
C PRO A 160 -6.37 -23.62 8.11
N ALA A 161 -6.43 -23.74 9.43
CA ALA A 161 -5.41 -23.25 10.36
C ALA A 161 -5.19 -21.73 10.34
N ASP A 162 -6.24 -20.95 10.02
CA ASP A 162 -6.27 -19.50 9.98
C ASP A 162 -5.22 -18.88 9.02
N ILE A 163 -4.94 -19.60 7.95
CA ILE A 163 -4.08 -19.12 6.88
C ILE A 163 -4.91 -18.38 5.85
N THR A 164 -4.45 -17.20 5.46
CA THR A 164 -5.02 -16.41 4.36
C THR A 164 -4.05 -16.38 3.19
N LEU A 165 -4.52 -16.76 1.99
CA LEU A 165 -3.79 -16.53 0.74
C LEU A 165 -4.44 -15.38 -0.03
N THR A 166 -3.59 -14.51 -0.60
CA THR A 166 -4.05 -13.37 -1.40
C THR A 166 -3.21 -13.26 -2.67
N PRO A 167 -3.61 -13.94 -3.76
CA PRO A 167 -3.10 -13.60 -5.08
C PRO A 167 -3.53 -12.19 -5.47
N ALA A 168 -2.64 -11.47 -6.16
CA ALA A 168 -2.92 -10.15 -6.68
C ALA A 168 -2.17 -9.89 -7.98
N ILE A 169 -2.71 -8.97 -8.79
CA ILE A 169 -2.12 -8.53 -10.05
C ILE A 169 -2.24 -7.01 -10.15
N GLY A 170 -1.16 -6.36 -10.54
CA GLY A 170 -1.05 -4.93 -10.79
C GLY A 170 -0.81 -4.63 -12.26
N PHE A 171 -1.42 -3.57 -12.76
CA PHE A 171 -1.37 -3.17 -14.16
C PHE A 171 -1.35 -1.64 -14.30
N THR A 172 -0.48 -1.12 -15.18
CA THR A 172 -0.54 0.26 -15.65
C THR A 172 -1.11 0.31 -17.07
N PRO A 173 -2.19 1.09 -17.33
CA PRO A 173 -2.88 1.05 -18.62
C PRO A 173 -2.23 1.89 -19.73
N TRP A 174 -1.33 2.83 -19.38
CA TRP A 174 -0.65 3.72 -20.32
C TRP A 174 0.71 4.18 -19.81
N LYS A 175 1.41 4.97 -20.62
CA LYS A 175 2.69 5.60 -20.26
C LYS A 175 2.52 6.52 -19.05
N GLY A 176 3.40 6.37 -18.07
CA GLY A 176 3.44 7.19 -16.87
C GLY A 176 4.64 6.85 -15.98
N TYR A 177 4.51 7.15 -14.70
CA TYR A 177 5.55 6.88 -13.69
C TYR A 177 5.98 5.41 -13.64
N TYR A 178 5.03 4.48 -13.77
CA TYR A 178 5.29 3.05 -13.59
C TYR A 178 5.99 2.42 -14.78
N HIS A 179 5.60 2.80 -16.00
CA HIS A 179 6.18 2.24 -17.23
C HIS A 179 5.91 3.16 -18.44
N ASN A 180 6.65 2.94 -19.54
CA ASN A 180 6.53 3.74 -20.78
C ASN A 180 5.36 3.32 -21.69
N LYS A 181 4.60 2.28 -21.33
CA LYS A 181 3.42 1.75 -22.04
C LYS A 181 2.55 0.93 -21.09
N ALA A 182 1.40 0.47 -21.56
CA ALA A 182 0.57 -0.49 -20.83
C ALA A 182 1.35 -1.77 -20.49
N ALA A 183 1.35 -2.18 -19.21
CA ALA A 183 2.10 -3.35 -18.76
C ALA A 183 1.59 -3.87 -17.40
N PHE A 184 1.81 -5.16 -17.12
CA PHE A 184 1.68 -5.71 -15.78
C PHE A 184 2.88 -5.27 -14.94
N THR A 185 2.63 -4.56 -13.85
CA THR A 185 3.67 -4.05 -12.96
C THR A 185 4.14 -5.12 -11.98
N ASP A 186 3.18 -5.87 -11.41
CA ASP A 186 3.43 -6.89 -10.40
C ASP A 186 2.37 -7.98 -10.43
N ILE A 187 2.80 -9.20 -10.13
CA ILE A 187 1.96 -10.35 -9.87
C ILE A 187 2.45 -10.93 -8.54
N SER A 188 1.56 -11.12 -7.58
CA SER A 188 1.99 -11.54 -6.25
C SER A 188 1.09 -12.59 -5.62
N LEU A 189 1.66 -13.36 -4.70
CA LEU A 189 0.95 -14.25 -3.80
C LEU A 189 1.42 -13.98 -2.37
N LYS A 190 0.52 -13.51 -1.53
CA LYS A 190 0.76 -13.31 -0.11
C LYS A 190 0.10 -14.40 0.70
N ALA A 191 0.84 -15.04 1.60
CA ALA A 191 0.32 -15.90 2.64
C ALA A 191 0.45 -15.20 4.00
N GLY A 192 -0.62 -15.14 4.75
CA GLY A 192 -0.67 -14.52 6.09
C GLY A 192 -1.24 -15.47 7.13
N LYS A 193 -0.79 -15.31 8.37
CA LYS A 193 -1.31 -16.04 9.53
C LYS A 193 -1.13 -15.22 10.79
N ASP A 194 -2.17 -15.19 11.64
CA ASP A 194 -2.08 -14.62 12.98
C ASP A 194 -1.53 -15.67 13.95
N ILE A 195 -0.40 -15.36 14.56
CA ILE A 195 0.21 -16.19 15.59
C ILE A 195 -0.32 -15.72 16.96
N LYS A 196 -1.19 -16.52 17.55
CA LYS A 196 -1.73 -16.26 18.87
C LYS A 196 -0.63 -16.40 19.93
N ILE A 197 -0.34 -15.32 20.65
CA ILE A 197 0.65 -15.28 21.74
C ILE A 197 -0.08 -15.41 23.09
N THR A 198 -1.19 -14.67 23.25
CA THR A 198 -2.10 -14.77 24.41
C THR A 198 -3.55 -14.77 23.91
N ASP A 199 -4.53 -14.89 24.82
CA ASP A 199 -5.94 -14.83 24.43
C ASP A 199 -6.35 -13.48 23.82
N ASN A 200 -5.63 -12.41 24.15
CA ASN A 200 -5.93 -11.05 23.71
C ASN A 200 -4.85 -10.44 22.79
N PHE A 201 -3.81 -11.19 22.45
CA PHE A 201 -2.73 -10.67 21.62
C PHE A 201 -2.24 -11.71 20.61
N SER A 202 -2.24 -11.31 19.35
CA SER A 202 -1.70 -12.07 18.22
C SER A 202 -0.72 -11.21 17.41
N ILE A 203 0.25 -11.88 16.81
CA ILE A 203 1.20 -11.26 15.90
C ILE A 203 0.87 -11.74 14.48
N PRO A 204 0.36 -10.88 13.60
CA PRO A 204 0.20 -11.17 12.18
C PRO A 204 1.56 -11.36 11.52
N LEU A 205 1.79 -12.54 10.94
CA LEU A 205 2.96 -12.84 10.12
C LEU A 205 2.55 -12.96 8.66
N PHE A 206 3.46 -12.63 7.75
CA PHE A 206 3.24 -12.90 6.33
C PHE A 206 4.53 -13.25 5.59
N VAL A 207 4.34 -13.94 4.46
CA VAL A 207 5.32 -14.08 3.39
C VAL A 207 4.63 -13.75 2.07
N GLN A 208 5.34 -13.05 1.18
CA GLN A 208 4.83 -12.68 -0.12
C GLN A 208 5.88 -12.89 -1.20
N ALA A 209 5.53 -13.66 -2.22
CA ALA A 209 6.27 -13.73 -3.47
C ALA A 209 5.71 -12.69 -4.45
N ILE A 210 6.59 -11.96 -5.12
CA ILE A 210 6.24 -10.90 -6.08
C ILE A 210 7.08 -11.08 -7.33
N VAL A 211 6.44 -11.20 -8.47
CA VAL A 211 7.07 -11.08 -9.79
C VAL A 211 6.77 -9.70 -10.33
N ALA A 212 7.79 -8.96 -10.73
CA ALA A 212 7.71 -7.61 -11.29
C ALA A 212 8.17 -7.61 -12.75
N PRO A 213 7.27 -7.91 -13.73
CA PRO A 213 7.64 -8.13 -15.13
C PRO A 213 8.32 -6.92 -15.77
N ILE A 214 7.90 -5.70 -15.41
CA ILE A 214 8.47 -4.46 -15.97
C ILE A 214 9.93 -4.20 -15.53
N TYR A 215 10.38 -4.87 -14.46
CA TYR A 215 11.74 -4.76 -13.92
C TYR A 215 12.56 -6.03 -14.12
N ASP A 216 11.95 -7.09 -14.69
CA ASP A 216 12.57 -8.43 -14.79
C ASP A 216 13.12 -8.91 -13.42
N ARG A 217 12.30 -8.79 -12.38
CA ARG A 217 12.66 -9.07 -11.00
C ARG A 217 11.64 -9.95 -10.30
N THR A 218 12.14 -10.71 -9.34
CA THR A 218 11.31 -11.49 -8.40
C THR A 218 11.78 -11.21 -6.98
N TYR A 219 10.83 -11.01 -6.07
CA TYR A 219 11.10 -10.70 -4.67
C TYR A 219 10.40 -11.69 -3.77
N LEU A 220 11.00 -11.97 -2.62
CA LEU A 220 10.37 -12.67 -1.50
C LEU A 220 10.42 -11.76 -0.28
N VAL A 221 9.26 -11.26 0.12
CA VAL A 221 9.13 -10.35 1.26
C VAL A 221 8.48 -11.09 2.41
N THR A 222 9.05 -10.95 3.60
CA THR A 222 8.47 -11.46 4.85
C THR A 222 8.29 -10.32 5.84
N GLY A 223 7.36 -10.47 6.76
CA GLY A 223 7.17 -9.46 7.78
C GLY A 223 6.17 -9.87 8.85
N PHE A 224 6.09 -9.01 9.86
CA PHE A 224 5.09 -9.10 10.94
C PHE A 224 4.62 -7.72 11.34
N SER A 225 3.49 -7.68 12.03
CA SER A 225 2.87 -6.43 12.49
C SER A 225 2.72 -6.43 14.00
N LEU A 226 2.97 -5.27 14.63
CA LEU A 226 2.61 -4.98 16.00
C LEU A 226 1.62 -3.81 16.00
N GLY A 227 0.49 -3.95 16.74
CA GLY A 227 -0.54 -2.92 16.72
C GLY A 227 -1.48 -2.99 17.92
N PHE A 228 -2.33 -1.96 18.05
CA PHE A 228 -3.38 -1.80 19.05
C PHE A 228 -4.63 -1.17 18.45
#